data_9e6153eeed91d0046ae01e9aecc6bc6a
#
_entry.id   9e6153eeed91d0046ae01e9aecc6bc6a
#
_cell.length_a   1.000
_cell.length_b   1.000
_cell.length_c   1.000
_cell.angle_alpha   90.00
_cell.angle_beta   90.00
_cell.angle_gamma   90.00
#
_symmetry.space_group_name_H-M   'P 1'
#
loop_
_entity.id
_entity.type
_entity.pdbx_description
1 polymer ?
#
loop_
_entity_poly.entity_id
_entity_poly.type
_entity_poly.pdbx_seq_one_letter_code
_entity_poly.pdbx_strand_id
1 'polypeptide(L)'
;MKNEPTCAPADGPAERRWMRRRLAATCCAVLLALPGIAGAASSSPQRGGTLPFAVDAEPPNYDCHANFSFVLMHVVAPHYSTLLKFDTANYPQVAGDLADSWNVSPDRRTYTFKLHPNVLFHDGSKLTSADVKASYDRIVHPPEGVLSVRQADYAAITSIETPDPLTVVFHLQWPDAAMLANFASPWNCIYSAAKLAEDPTFPKTHILGTGPFVFVEHVKGDHWSGKRWDKYFQQGKPYLDGYRTEFISETAAVKAMESGRIMAQFRSFTPSERDEMVEMAGNRLEVREGPWTSYVALAFNTTQPPFNDARVRRALSLAIDRWGGTEALANTTFLKYVGGLMRPGSAMATPEAELVTMPGFSRDIAASRAEAKRLLAEAGVTNLEVTLTNRKDVPVPYGPAGEFVLAQWREIGVRGTHELLSTKEWQAALEKGKFAAAIDLAADYFDDPTINLARYVSRDLSPSNHAGSTDRFLDALYIGQAISTDTRERMKIVRDFERHAVTEASTVPLLWWNRLVVSSAKFKGWNISPSQYIGQDLSDVWIEQ
;
A
#
# COMPACT_ATOMS: atom_id res chain seq x y z
N MET A 1 44.06 -19.78 -51.00
CA MET A 1 43.48 -20.27 -52.24
C MET A 1 42.09 -19.70 -52.31
N LYS A 2 41.93 -18.59 -53.07
CA LYS A 2 41.11 -18.50 -54.30
C LYS A 2 39.59 -18.62 -53.99
N ASN A 3 38.64 -17.78 -54.34
CA ASN A 3 38.62 -16.53 -55.14
C ASN A 3 37.25 -15.88 -54.85
N GLU A 4 37.26 -14.57 -54.77
CA GLU A 4 36.15 -13.70 -55.26
C GLU A 4 36.04 -13.76 -56.79
N PRO A 5 34.97 -13.32 -57.45
CA PRO A 5 34.88 -11.90 -57.82
C PRO A 5 33.43 -11.34 -57.85
N THR A 6 33.24 -10.08 -57.43
CA THR A 6 33.04 -8.78 -58.16
C THR A 6 32.26 -8.83 -59.46
N CYS A 7 31.17 -8.00 -59.56
CA CYS A 7 31.07 -6.95 -60.56
C CYS A 7 29.73 -6.18 -60.47
N ALA A 8 29.84 -4.87 -60.35
CA ALA A 8 28.92 -3.84 -60.82
C ALA A 8 29.46 -3.35 -62.19
N PRO A 9 28.98 -2.28 -62.84
CA PRO A 9 27.70 -1.56 -62.90
C PRO A 9 27.23 -1.28 -64.39
N ALA A 10 26.21 -0.46 -64.60
CA ALA A 10 26.13 0.55 -65.70
C ALA A 10 24.68 1.05 -65.92
N ASP A 11 24.49 2.32 -65.69
CA ASP A 11 24.27 3.46 -66.57
C ASP A 11 22.94 3.54 -67.37
N GLY A 12 22.18 4.55 -67.05
CA GLY A 12 21.28 5.50 -67.54
C GLY A 12 21.21 5.81 -69.07
N PRO A 13 20.74 7.01 -69.51
CA PRO A 13 19.37 7.61 -69.35
C PRO A 13 18.71 7.87 -70.75
N ALA A 14 17.45 8.30 -70.80
CA ALA A 14 17.01 9.15 -71.92
C ALA A 14 15.54 9.69 -71.79
N GLU A 15 15.48 10.95 -71.89
CA GLU A 15 14.39 11.89 -72.13
C GLU A 15 13.39 11.49 -73.24
N ARG A 16 12.15 12.01 -73.14
CA ARG A 16 11.45 12.94 -74.05
C ARG A 16 9.95 12.97 -73.71
N ARG A 17 9.43 14.06 -73.23
CA ARG A 17 8.75 15.21 -73.87
C ARG A 17 7.47 14.89 -74.68
N TRP A 18 6.42 15.71 -74.36
CA TRP A 18 5.22 16.15 -75.11
C TRP A 18 3.96 15.26 -74.94
N MET A 19 2.80 15.70 -74.46
CA MET A 19 1.91 16.71 -75.06
C MET A 19 0.73 17.07 -74.13
N ARG A 20 0.38 18.32 -74.11
CA ARG A 20 -0.80 18.89 -73.45
C ARG A 20 -2.08 18.41 -74.12
N ARG A 21 -3.10 18.00 -73.35
CA ARG A 21 -4.52 18.21 -73.70
C ARG A 21 -5.28 18.58 -72.43
N ARG A 22 -5.97 19.71 -72.51
CA ARG A 22 -6.94 20.22 -71.54
C ARG A 22 -8.23 19.42 -71.67
N LEU A 23 -8.77 18.92 -70.53
CA LEU A 23 -10.17 18.60 -70.38
C LEU A 23 -10.62 19.03 -69.01
N ALA A 24 -11.55 19.95 -68.96
CA ALA A 24 -12.25 20.38 -67.81
C ALA A 24 -13.13 19.22 -67.28
N ALA A 25 -13.01 18.80 -66.09
CA ALA A 25 -13.95 17.92 -65.41
C ALA A 25 -14.26 18.48 -64.04
N THR A 26 -15.50 18.73 -63.83
CA THR A 26 -16.17 19.22 -62.60
C THR A 26 -15.82 18.39 -61.39
N CYS A 27 -15.14 18.97 -60.42
CA CYS A 27 -14.91 18.35 -59.10
C CYS A 27 -16.17 18.49 -58.24
N CYS A 28 -16.96 17.42 -58.08
CA CYS A 28 -17.84 17.25 -56.94
C CYS A 28 -16.96 16.97 -55.71
N ALA A 29 -16.84 17.95 -54.84
CA ALA A 29 -16.21 17.78 -53.51
C ALA A 29 -17.16 16.96 -52.64
N VAL A 30 -16.88 15.67 -52.47
CA VAL A 30 -17.44 14.84 -51.41
C VAL A 30 -16.66 15.16 -50.14
N LEU A 31 -17.21 15.98 -49.26
CA LEU A 31 -16.76 16.16 -47.89
C LEU A 31 -17.03 14.85 -47.14
N LEU A 32 -16.00 14.00 -47.01
CA LEU A 32 -15.98 12.94 -46.04
C LEU A 32 -15.85 13.60 -44.65
N ALA A 33 -16.97 13.72 -43.94
CA ALA A 33 -16.99 14.01 -42.52
C ALA A 33 -16.37 12.82 -41.79
N LEU A 34 -15.09 12.93 -41.41
CA LEU A 34 -14.47 12.07 -40.40
C LEU A 34 -15.21 12.32 -39.09
N PRO A 35 -15.74 11.28 -38.43
CA PRO A 35 -16.23 11.45 -37.08
C PRO A 35 -15.00 11.84 -36.22
N GLY A 36 -15.01 13.06 -35.71
CA GLY A 36 -14.04 13.51 -34.73
C GLY A 36 -14.10 12.54 -33.57
N ILE A 37 -12.99 11.83 -33.33
CA ILE A 37 -12.75 11.19 -32.05
C ILE A 37 -12.71 12.35 -31.05
N ALA A 38 -13.83 12.58 -30.37
CA ALA A 38 -13.85 13.43 -29.19
C ALA A 38 -12.97 12.75 -28.14
N GLY A 39 -11.68 13.05 -28.18
CA GLY A 39 -10.80 12.78 -27.05
C GLY A 39 -11.41 13.48 -25.84
N ALA A 40 -11.70 12.72 -24.79
CA ALA A 40 -12.10 13.30 -23.53
C ALA A 40 -11.06 14.35 -23.17
N ALA A 41 -11.41 15.62 -23.26
CA ALA A 41 -10.58 16.73 -22.83
C ALA A 41 -10.33 16.51 -21.33
N SER A 42 -9.09 16.26 -20.93
CA SER A 42 -8.72 16.24 -19.51
C SER A 42 -9.05 17.63 -18.98
N SER A 43 -10.04 17.72 -18.11
CA SER A 43 -10.42 18.98 -17.47
C SER A 43 -9.22 19.52 -16.70
N SER A 44 -8.86 20.77 -16.94
CA SER A 44 -7.78 21.43 -16.20
C SER A 44 -8.18 21.61 -14.74
N PRO A 45 -7.23 21.51 -13.77
CA PRO A 45 -7.53 21.75 -12.37
C PRO A 45 -8.22 23.07 -12.13
N GLN A 46 -9.30 23.05 -11.35
CA GLN A 46 -10.12 24.21 -11.01
C GLN A 46 -9.85 24.62 -9.57
N ARG A 47 -9.81 25.93 -9.31
CA ARG A 47 -9.65 26.48 -7.96
C ARG A 47 -10.98 26.70 -7.29
N GLY A 48 -11.01 26.46 -5.98
CA GLY A 48 -12.16 26.75 -5.13
C GLY A 48 -12.86 25.51 -4.61
N GLY A 49 -13.82 25.72 -3.74
CA GLY A 49 -14.60 24.67 -3.09
C GLY A 49 -13.94 24.04 -1.87
N THR A 50 -14.80 23.51 -1.01
CA THR A 50 -14.39 22.72 0.18
C THR A 50 -14.75 21.26 -0.06
N LEU A 51 -13.79 20.34 0.10
CA LEU A 51 -14.00 18.91 -0.07
C LEU A 51 -14.62 18.32 1.20
N PRO A 52 -15.88 17.87 1.18
CA PRO A 52 -16.43 17.05 2.26
C PRO A 52 -16.07 15.57 2.02
N PHE A 53 -15.50 14.90 3.03
CA PHE A 53 -15.26 13.46 3.00
C PHE A 53 -15.52 12.80 4.36
N ALA A 54 -15.60 11.49 4.41
CA ALA A 54 -15.89 10.74 5.63
C ALA A 54 -14.68 9.95 6.12
N VAL A 55 -14.60 9.84 7.45
CA VAL A 55 -13.75 8.88 8.16
C VAL A 55 -14.60 8.23 9.27
N ASP A 56 -14.43 6.94 9.49
CA ASP A 56 -15.32 6.12 10.34
C ASP A 56 -15.09 6.25 11.85
N ALA A 57 -14.05 6.98 12.26
CA ALA A 57 -13.73 7.24 13.66
C ALA A 57 -12.91 8.52 13.83
N GLU A 58 -12.74 8.96 15.08
CA GLU A 58 -11.86 10.07 15.43
C GLU A 58 -10.41 9.61 15.67
N PRO A 59 -9.40 10.46 15.37
CA PRO A 59 -8.02 10.13 15.68
C PRO A 59 -7.78 10.11 17.20
N PRO A 60 -7.02 9.14 17.73
CA PRO A 60 -6.78 9.02 19.17
C PRO A 60 -5.89 10.15 19.73
N ASN A 61 -5.06 10.73 18.90
CA ASN A 61 -4.21 11.91 19.10
C ASN A 61 -3.73 12.40 17.73
N TYR A 62 -2.85 13.41 17.65
CA TYR A 62 -2.45 14.04 16.39
C TYR A 62 -1.00 13.70 15.98
N ASP A 63 -0.33 12.81 16.70
CA ASP A 63 1.08 12.48 16.50
C ASP A 63 1.29 11.39 15.45
N CYS A 64 1.79 11.76 14.27
CA CYS A 64 2.11 10.83 13.18
C CYS A 64 3.13 9.76 13.61
N HIS A 65 4.14 10.12 14.41
CA HIS A 65 5.23 9.21 14.76
C HIS A 65 4.80 8.12 15.75
N ALA A 66 3.78 8.41 16.57
CA ALA A 66 3.27 7.52 17.61
C ALA A 66 2.10 6.65 17.17
N ASN A 67 1.73 6.67 15.90
CA ASN A 67 0.47 6.10 15.41
C ASN A 67 0.64 5.31 14.11
N PHE A 68 -0.30 4.38 13.86
CA PHE A 68 -0.47 3.66 12.60
C PHE A 68 -1.95 3.65 12.15
N SER A 69 -2.80 4.48 12.78
CA SER A 69 -4.22 4.55 12.46
C SER A 69 -4.47 5.32 11.16
N PHE A 70 -5.17 4.70 10.19
CA PHE A 70 -5.60 5.38 8.97
C PHE A 70 -6.49 6.60 9.27
N VAL A 71 -7.27 6.52 10.34
CA VAL A 71 -8.14 7.62 10.80
C VAL A 71 -7.32 8.89 11.03
N LEU A 72 -6.18 8.76 11.73
CA LEU A 72 -5.27 9.88 11.93
C LEU A 72 -4.71 10.37 10.59
N MET A 73 -4.19 9.48 9.76
CA MET A 73 -3.53 9.86 8.51
C MET A 73 -4.47 10.61 7.57
N HIS A 74 -5.73 10.17 7.45
CA HIS A 74 -6.69 10.82 6.56
C HIS A 74 -7.03 12.26 6.98
N VAL A 75 -6.92 12.61 8.25
CA VAL A 75 -7.23 13.97 8.72
C VAL A 75 -6.00 14.85 8.89
N VAL A 76 -4.82 14.28 9.23
CA VAL A 76 -3.62 15.09 9.51
C VAL A 76 -2.70 15.28 8.32
N ALA A 77 -2.66 14.34 7.36
CA ALA A 77 -1.75 14.43 6.21
C ALA A 77 -1.87 15.78 5.45
N PRO A 78 -3.05 16.38 5.26
CA PRO A 78 -3.15 17.67 4.59
C PRO A 78 -2.45 18.85 5.31
N HIS A 79 -2.12 18.68 6.60
CA HIS A 79 -1.44 19.71 7.38
C HIS A 79 0.09 19.62 7.36
N TYR A 80 0.64 18.48 6.94
CA TYR A 80 2.07 18.22 7.01
C TYR A 80 2.68 17.96 5.64
N SER A 81 3.96 18.24 5.53
CA SER A 81 4.82 17.72 4.46
C SER A 81 5.79 16.70 5.04
N THR A 82 6.29 15.83 4.17
CA THR A 82 7.32 14.84 4.44
C THR A 82 8.59 15.17 3.65
N LEU A 83 9.68 14.49 3.89
CA LEU A 83 10.93 14.72 3.13
C LEU A 83 10.77 14.29 1.66
N LEU A 84 10.30 13.08 1.45
CA LEU A 84 9.86 12.51 0.17
C LEU A 84 8.41 12.05 0.30
N LYS A 85 7.73 11.82 -0.82
CA LYS A 85 6.42 11.18 -0.89
C LYS A 85 6.36 10.18 -2.04
N PHE A 86 5.40 9.26 -2.01
CA PHE A 86 5.14 8.40 -3.15
C PHE A 86 4.46 9.18 -4.28
N ASP A 87 4.89 8.96 -5.50
CA ASP A 87 4.18 9.41 -6.70
C ASP A 87 2.96 8.50 -6.91
N THR A 88 1.76 9.03 -6.63
CA THR A 88 0.52 8.24 -6.71
C THR A 88 0.14 7.84 -8.14
N ALA A 89 0.65 8.53 -9.15
CA ALA A 89 0.44 8.19 -10.55
C ALA A 89 1.38 7.07 -11.01
N ASN A 90 2.57 6.97 -10.42
CA ASN A 90 3.63 6.03 -10.81
C ASN A 90 4.11 5.18 -9.63
N TYR A 91 3.23 4.88 -8.67
CA TYR A 91 3.57 4.06 -7.51
C TYR A 91 4.24 2.73 -7.91
N PRO A 92 5.32 2.27 -7.27
CA PRO A 92 5.89 2.74 -6.01
C PRO A 92 7.04 3.78 -6.13
N GLN A 93 7.12 4.54 -7.21
CA GLN A 93 8.14 5.57 -7.34
C GLN A 93 8.00 6.64 -6.26
N VAL A 94 9.13 7.18 -5.83
CA VAL A 94 9.18 8.28 -4.87
C VAL A 94 9.46 9.60 -5.58
N ALA A 95 8.86 10.66 -5.06
CA ALA A 95 9.06 12.04 -5.50
C ALA A 95 9.49 12.92 -4.33
N GLY A 96 10.07 14.06 -4.61
CA GLY A 96 10.34 15.07 -3.59
C GLY A 96 9.05 15.67 -3.05
N ASP A 97 9.06 15.99 -1.73
CA ASP A 97 8.07 16.85 -1.12
C ASP A 97 8.80 18.07 -0.53
N LEU A 98 9.35 18.01 0.69
CA LEU A 98 10.24 19.06 1.18
C LEU A 98 11.63 19.02 0.52
N ALA A 99 12.06 17.85 0.06
CA ALA A 99 13.29 17.72 -0.72
C ALA A 99 13.06 18.14 -2.17
N ASP A 100 13.79 19.15 -2.64
CA ASP A 100 13.89 19.55 -4.05
C ASP A 100 14.68 18.52 -4.86
N SER A 101 15.73 17.98 -4.26
CA SER A 101 16.57 16.94 -4.86
C SER A 101 17.28 16.12 -3.80
N TRP A 102 17.75 14.92 -4.20
CA TRP A 102 18.55 14.08 -3.33
C TRP A 102 19.59 13.28 -4.09
N ASN A 103 20.63 12.87 -3.37
CA ASN A 103 21.66 11.97 -3.87
C ASN A 103 21.91 10.83 -2.88
N VAL A 104 22.14 9.64 -3.41
CA VAL A 104 22.48 8.44 -2.64
C VAL A 104 23.89 8.02 -3.04
N SER A 105 24.75 7.79 -2.05
CA SER A 105 26.11 7.29 -2.30
C SER A 105 26.11 5.91 -2.97
N PRO A 106 27.15 5.53 -3.73
CA PRO A 106 27.21 4.23 -4.41
C PRO A 106 27.06 3.02 -3.48
N ASP A 107 27.56 3.13 -2.24
CA ASP A 107 27.43 2.12 -1.19
C ASP A 107 26.07 2.15 -0.47
N ARG A 108 25.18 3.08 -0.86
CA ARG A 108 23.86 3.31 -0.26
C ARG A 108 23.85 3.54 1.24
N ARG A 109 24.93 4.10 1.79
CA ARG A 109 25.07 4.41 3.21
C ARG A 109 24.99 5.88 3.54
N THR A 110 24.98 6.76 2.52
CA THR A 110 24.81 8.20 2.71
C THR A 110 23.73 8.73 1.79
N TYR A 111 22.74 9.41 2.38
CA TYR A 111 21.63 10.05 1.69
C TYR A 111 21.69 11.54 1.95
N THR A 112 21.89 12.34 0.89
CA THR A 112 21.96 13.81 1.00
C THR A 112 20.74 14.42 0.33
N PHE A 113 19.98 15.20 1.08
CA PHE A 113 18.78 15.89 0.61
C PHE A 113 19.02 17.40 0.58
N LYS A 114 18.57 18.05 -0.50
CA LYS A 114 18.46 19.50 -0.61
C LYS A 114 17.00 19.90 -0.47
N LEU A 115 16.70 20.78 0.48
CA LEU A 115 15.34 21.22 0.77
C LEU A 115 14.93 22.40 -0.11
N HIS A 116 13.63 22.52 -0.42
CA HIS A 116 13.08 23.71 -1.04
C HIS A 116 13.38 24.95 -0.19
N PRO A 117 13.84 26.03 -0.79
CA PRO A 117 14.03 27.30 -0.07
C PRO A 117 12.68 27.93 0.27
N ASN A 118 12.66 28.69 1.37
CA ASN A 118 11.50 29.51 1.80
C ASN A 118 10.22 28.74 2.14
N VAL A 119 10.31 27.47 2.51
CA VAL A 119 9.17 26.74 3.09
C VAL A 119 8.84 27.33 4.45
N LEU A 120 7.55 27.56 4.70
CA LEU A 120 7.06 28.13 5.95
C LEU A 120 6.13 27.15 6.66
N PHE A 121 6.28 27.05 7.98
CA PHE A 121 5.24 26.49 8.83
C PHE A 121 4.00 27.36 8.84
N HIS A 122 2.86 26.82 9.25
CA HIS A 122 1.58 27.54 9.29
C HIS A 122 1.56 28.76 10.22
N ASP A 123 2.49 28.84 11.18
CA ASP A 123 2.70 30.04 12.03
C ASP A 123 3.57 31.12 11.37
N GLY A 124 4.11 30.85 10.18
CA GLY A 124 4.98 31.73 9.43
C GLY A 124 6.47 31.58 9.74
N SER A 125 6.88 30.73 10.66
CA SER A 125 8.28 30.40 10.89
C SER A 125 8.87 29.62 9.71
N LYS A 126 10.18 29.76 9.45
CA LYS A 126 10.84 29.08 8.34
C LYS A 126 11.21 27.66 8.71
N LEU A 127 10.96 26.74 7.79
CA LEU A 127 11.46 25.38 7.86
C LEU A 127 12.96 25.37 7.48
N THR A 128 13.74 24.59 8.20
CA THR A 128 15.18 24.36 7.96
C THR A 128 15.51 22.89 8.09
N SER A 129 16.75 22.54 7.74
CA SER A 129 17.30 21.20 7.94
C SER A 129 17.27 20.75 9.40
N ALA A 130 17.29 21.67 10.36
CA ALA A 130 17.17 21.37 11.79
C ALA A 130 15.80 20.76 12.15
N ASP A 131 14.72 21.18 11.48
CA ASP A 131 13.37 20.66 11.70
C ASP A 131 13.27 19.21 11.17
N VAL A 132 13.85 18.94 10.02
CA VAL A 132 13.94 17.58 9.45
C VAL A 132 14.74 16.68 10.39
N LYS A 133 15.94 17.13 10.82
CA LYS A 133 16.76 16.38 11.77
C LYS A 133 16.01 16.09 13.08
N ALA A 134 15.39 17.08 13.69
CA ALA A 134 14.66 16.91 14.95
C ALA A 134 13.51 15.90 14.82
N SER A 135 12.81 15.91 13.68
CA SER A 135 11.72 14.99 13.40
C SER A 135 12.22 13.55 13.24
N TYR A 136 13.30 13.34 12.49
CA TYR A 136 13.86 11.99 12.33
C TYR A 136 14.61 11.51 13.57
N ASP A 137 15.32 12.38 14.31
CA ASP A 137 15.89 12.01 15.62
C ASP A 137 14.80 11.53 16.57
N ARG A 138 13.62 12.17 16.56
CA ARG A 138 12.47 11.77 17.38
C ARG A 138 11.89 10.41 16.96
N ILE A 139 12.01 10.02 15.68
CA ILE A 139 11.63 8.67 15.22
C ILE A 139 12.69 7.65 15.62
N VAL A 140 13.96 7.93 15.36
CA VAL A 140 15.09 6.99 15.54
C VAL A 140 15.47 6.85 17.01
N HIS A 141 15.49 7.95 17.76
CA HIS A 141 15.88 8.06 19.15
C HIS A 141 14.80 8.81 19.95
N PRO A 142 13.60 8.22 20.12
CA PRO A 142 12.50 8.91 20.79
C PRO A 142 12.90 9.33 22.21
N PRO A 143 12.65 10.60 22.60
CA PRO A 143 12.89 11.05 23.96
C PRO A 143 11.92 10.37 24.94
N GLU A 144 12.22 10.48 26.23
CA GLU A 144 11.39 9.91 27.28
C GLU A 144 9.92 10.37 27.17
N GLY A 145 8.99 9.44 27.30
CA GLY A 145 7.55 9.68 27.18
C GLY A 145 7.04 9.84 25.74
N VAL A 146 7.89 9.74 24.72
CA VAL A 146 7.53 9.74 23.32
C VAL A 146 7.56 8.33 22.76
N LEU A 147 6.45 7.90 22.14
CA LEU A 147 6.39 6.63 21.43
C LEU A 147 6.76 6.86 19.95
N SER A 148 7.65 6.03 19.42
CA SER A 148 7.91 5.91 17.99
C SER A 148 7.61 4.48 17.56
N VAL A 149 6.55 4.30 16.78
CA VAL A 149 6.11 2.97 16.33
C VAL A 149 6.90 2.49 15.10
N ARG A 150 7.76 3.36 14.53
CA ARG A 150 8.57 3.08 13.31
C ARG A 150 10.07 3.15 13.57
N GLN A 151 10.49 3.13 14.81
CA GLN A 151 11.91 3.19 15.17
C GLN A 151 12.73 2.10 14.46
N ALA A 152 12.17 0.90 14.34
CA ALA A 152 12.83 -0.23 13.70
C ALA A 152 13.06 0.00 12.18
N ASP A 153 12.18 0.71 11.51
CA ASP A 153 12.27 1.00 10.06
C ASP A 153 13.49 1.89 9.72
N TYR A 154 14.03 2.57 10.72
CA TYR A 154 15.18 3.48 10.60
C TYR A 154 16.41 3.02 11.39
N ALA A 155 16.44 1.77 11.84
CA ALA A 155 17.52 1.24 12.68
C ALA A 155 18.92 1.29 12.01
N ALA A 156 18.98 1.40 10.69
CA ALA A 156 20.23 1.57 9.96
C ALA A 156 20.85 2.97 10.13
N ILE A 157 20.09 4.00 10.50
CA ILE A 157 20.57 5.39 10.62
C ILE A 157 21.44 5.52 11.88
N THR A 158 22.67 6.00 11.70
CA THR A 158 23.64 6.25 12.80
C THR A 158 23.75 7.71 13.17
N SER A 159 23.60 8.60 12.17
CA SER A 159 23.66 10.04 12.41
C SER A 159 22.92 10.83 11.34
N ILE A 160 22.48 12.01 11.71
CA ILE A 160 21.82 12.97 10.83
C ILE A 160 22.55 14.31 10.96
N GLU A 161 23.10 14.80 9.87
CA GLU A 161 23.85 16.06 9.82
C GLU A 161 23.06 17.14 9.09
N THR A 162 23.28 18.39 9.50
CA THR A 162 22.67 19.59 8.90
C THR A 162 23.75 20.64 8.62
N PRO A 163 24.59 20.41 7.57
CA PRO A 163 25.75 21.26 7.30
C PRO A 163 25.37 22.71 6.94
N ASP A 164 24.16 22.92 6.45
CA ASP A 164 23.56 24.22 6.19
C ASP A 164 22.03 24.16 6.37
N PRO A 165 21.33 25.30 6.42
CA PRO A 165 19.87 25.34 6.68
C PRO A 165 18.99 24.58 5.65
N LEU A 166 19.53 24.22 4.49
CA LEU A 166 18.78 23.57 3.41
C LEU A 166 19.36 22.19 3.03
N THR A 167 20.32 21.67 3.80
CA THR A 167 20.91 20.36 3.51
C THR A 167 20.78 19.43 4.71
N VAL A 168 20.26 18.23 4.47
CA VAL A 168 20.19 17.14 5.46
C VAL A 168 20.97 15.94 4.91
N VAL A 169 21.82 15.35 5.74
CA VAL A 169 22.61 14.17 5.40
C VAL A 169 22.35 13.07 6.41
N PHE A 170 21.87 11.92 5.93
CA PHE A 170 21.68 10.73 6.74
C PHE A 170 22.81 9.74 6.49
N HIS A 171 23.41 9.24 7.55
CA HIS A 171 24.44 8.20 7.50
C HIS A 171 23.90 6.89 8.07
N LEU A 172 24.14 5.80 7.36
CA LEU A 172 23.67 4.46 7.69
C LEU A 172 24.86 3.54 8.03
N GLN A 173 24.68 2.67 9.01
CA GLN A 173 25.69 1.66 9.37
C GLN A 173 25.75 0.50 8.35
N TRP A 174 24.64 0.21 7.66
CA TRP A 174 24.54 -0.74 6.55
C TRP A 174 23.61 -0.19 5.46
N PRO A 175 23.74 -0.64 4.19
CA PRO A 175 22.79 -0.28 3.16
C PRO A 175 21.41 -0.84 3.49
N ASP A 176 20.36 -0.04 3.23
CA ASP A 176 18.97 -0.45 3.40
C ASP A 176 18.21 -0.22 2.10
N ALA A 177 17.74 -1.32 1.51
CA ALA A 177 17.04 -1.29 0.22
C ALA A 177 15.67 -0.58 0.30
N ALA A 178 15.05 -0.53 1.50
CA ALA A 178 13.77 0.12 1.74
C ALA A 178 13.91 1.62 2.08
N MET A 179 15.13 2.13 2.32
CA MET A 179 15.32 3.46 2.94
C MET A 179 14.66 4.61 2.17
N LEU A 180 14.71 4.63 0.82
CA LEU A 180 14.01 5.67 0.05
C LEU A 180 12.49 5.58 0.22
N ALA A 181 11.93 4.37 0.24
CA ALA A 181 10.51 4.16 0.49
C ALA A 181 10.14 4.54 1.95
N ASN A 182 11.03 4.23 2.90
CA ASN A 182 10.87 4.67 4.29
C ASN A 182 10.84 6.20 4.39
N PHE A 183 11.74 6.93 3.72
CA PHE A 183 11.71 8.39 3.68
C PHE A 183 10.43 8.97 3.05
N ALA A 184 9.77 8.22 2.16
CA ALA A 184 8.49 8.60 1.54
C ALA A 184 7.26 8.17 2.37
N SER A 185 7.46 7.57 3.55
CA SER A 185 6.36 7.18 4.41
C SER A 185 5.52 8.40 4.81
N PRO A 186 4.19 8.37 4.63
CA PRO A 186 3.32 9.51 4.97
C PRO A 186 3.29 9.80 6.48
N TRP A 187 3.80 8.88 7.29
CA TRP A 187 3.91 9.01 8.73
C TRP A 187 5.08 9.88 9.20
N ASN A 188 5.99 10.25 8.30
CA ASN A 188 7.16 11.07 8.61
C ASN A 188 6.83 12.57 8.58
N CYS A 189 5.76 12.97 9.26
CA CYS A 189 5.41 14.36 9.40
C CYS A 189 6.61 15.17 9.92
N ILE A 190 6.98 16.25 9.25
CA ILE A 190 8.06 17.12 9.70
C ILE A 190 7.50 18.14 10.68
N TYR A 191 8.03 18.11 11.89
CA TYR A 191 7.66 18.96 13.01
C TYR A 191 8.66 20.10 13.20
N SER A 192 8.23 21.22 13.81
CA SER A 192 9.12 22.30 14.19
C SER A 192 10.08 21.88 15.30
N ALA A 193 11.38 21.99 15.06
CA ALA A 193 12.44 21.70 16.03
C ALA A 193 12.28 22.55 17.30
N ALA A 194 11.91 23.82 17.13
CA ALA A 194 11.67 24.73 18.25
C ALA A 194 10.53 24.23 19.15
N LYS A 195 9.42 23.78 18.55
CA LYS A 195 8.27 23.25 19.31
C LYS A 195 8.59 21.92 19.97
N LEU A 196 9.34 21.05 19.31
CA LEU A 196 9.79 19.79 19.92
C LEU A 196 10.79 20.01 21.07
N ALA A 197 11.60 21.06 21.00
CA ALA A 197 12.53 21.42 22.08
C ALA A 197 11.79 22.01 23.30
N GLU A 198 10.69 22.75 23.07
CA GLU A 198 9.80 23.26 24.13
C GLU A 198 9.02 22.11 24.80
N ASP A 199 8.43 21.22 23.99
CA ASP A 199 7.66 20.05 24.43
C ASP A 199 7.77 18.91 23.39
N PRO A 200 8.51 17.81 23.70
CA PRO A 200 8.61 16.66 22.81
C PRO A 200 7.26 15.98 22.51
N THR A 201 6.23 16.23 23.32
CA THR A 201 4.87 15.67 23.13
C THR A 201 3.92 16.62 22.43
N PHE A 202 4.37 17.81 22.02
CA PHE A 202 3.59 18.84 21.32
C PHE A 202 2.70 18.27 20.20
N PRO A 203 3.17 17.35 19.32
CA PRO A 203 2.34 16.81 18.25
C PRO A 203 1.14 15.98 18.72
N LYS A 204 1.09 15.54 19.98
CA LYS A 204 -0.05 14.73 20.47
C LYS A 204 -1.37 15.53 20.47
N THR A 205 -1.28 16.85 20.62
CA THR A 205 -2.46 17.72 20.83
C THR A 205 -2.46 18.96 19.94
N HIS A 206 -1.39 19.25 19.22
CA HIS A 206 -1.25 20.43 18.38
C HIS A 206 -0.91 20.08 16.95
N ILE A 207 -1.45 20.85 16.01
CA ILE A 207 -1.16 20.76 14.58
C ILE A 207 -0.37 22.01 14.18
N LEU A 208 0.87 21.81 13.77
CA LEU A 208 1.74 22.82 13.17
C LEU A 208 2.64 22.17 12.14
N GLY A 209 2.32 22.33 10.88
CA GLY A 209 3.04 21.73 9.76
C GLY A 209 3.30 22.72 8.63
N THR A 210 3.77 22.20 7.51
CA THR A 210 4.10 22.94 6.28
C THR A 210 3.23 22.50 5.11
N GLY A 211 2.21 21.68 5.37
CA GLY A 211 1.33 21.11 4.35
C GLY A 211 0.40 22.12 3.67
N PRO A 212 -0.36 21.69 2.66
CA PRO A 212 -1.20 22.56 1.85
C PRO A 212 -2.38 23.18 2.60
N PHE A 213 -2.77 22.65 3.79
CA PHE A 213 -3.91 23.17 4.55
C PHE A 213 -3.54 23.46 6.00
N VAL A 214 -3.97 24.63 6.47
CA VAL A 214 -3.88 25.04 7.88
C VAL A 214 -5.03 24.40 8.65
N PHE A 215 -4.74 23.84 9.81
CA PHE A 215 -5.75 23.32 10.73
C PHE A 215 -6.71 24.45 11.19
N VAL A 216 -8.00 24.16 11.19
CA VAL A 216 -9.04 25.07 11.65
C VAL A 216 -9.62 24.59 12.98
N GLU A 217 -10.21 23.40 12.99
CA GLU A 217 -10.85 22.86 14.20
C GLU A 217 -11.04 21.35 14.14
N HIS A 218 -11.13 20.74 15.33
CA HIS A 218 -11.61 19.39 15.56
C HIS A 218 -12.78 19.47 16.54
N VAL A 219 -13.99 19.28 16.05
CA VAL A 219 -15.21 19.19 16.87
C VAL A 219 -15.48 17.72 17.14
N LYS A 220 -15.26 17.30 18.39
CA LYS A 220 -15.39 15.89 18.80
C LYS A 220 -16.78 15.33 18.48
N GLY A 221 -16.84 14.15 17.91
CA GLY A 221 -18.07 13.46 17.51
C GLY A 221 -18.73 14.05 16.27
N ASP A 222 -18.15 15.07 15.62
CA ASP A 222 -18.73 15.71 14.45
C ASP A 222 -17.74 15.78 13.30
N HIS A 223 -16.69 16.61 13.38
CA HIS A 223 -15.84 16.85 12.22
C HIS A 223 -14.42 17.33 12.55
N TRP A 224 -13.59 17.29 11.52
CA TRP A 224 -12.28 17.92 11.42
C TRP A 224 -12.24 18.82 10.20
N SER A 225 -11.56 19.98 10.25
CA SER A 225 -11.47 20.87 9.10
C SER A 225 -10.11 21.54 8.93
N GLY A 226 -9.78 21.81 7.68
CA GLY A 226 -8.61 22.56 7.26
C GLY A 226 -8.94 23.57 6.17
N LYS A 227 -8.24 24.70 6.15
CA LYS A 227 -8.35 25.74 5.11
C LYS A 227 -7.05 25.86 4.34
N ARG A 228 -7.13 26.25 3.06
CA ARG A 228 -5.98 26.48 2.19
C ARG A 228 -4.90 27.33 2.88
N TRP A 229 -3.64 26.90 2.73
CA TRP A 229 -2.48 27.67 3.08
C TRP A 229 -2.00 28.47 1.86
N ASP A 230 -2.28 29.79 1.81
CA ASP A 230 -1.94 30.64 0.66
C ASP A 230 -0.43 30.82 0.48
N LYS A 231 0.38 30.48 1.51
CA LYS A 231 1.84 30.49 1.45
C LYS A 231 2.46 29.10 1.26
N TYR A 232 1.66 28.14 0.78
CA TYR A 232 2.17 26.79 0.48
C TYR A 232 3.28 26.87 -0.56
N PHE A 233 4.38 26.16 -0.35
CA PHE A 233 5.59 26.31 -1.15
C PHE A 233 5.46 25.79 -2.58
N GLN A 234 4.54 24.84 -2.85
CA GLN A 234 4.26 24.36 -4.21
C GLN A 234 3.36 25.36 -4.94
N GLN A 235 3.93 26.07 -5.91
CA GLN A 235 3.24 27.12 -6.64
C GLN A 235 1.96 26.59 -7.32
N GLY A 236 0.87 27.31 -7.15
CA GLY A 236 -0.42 26.97 -7.75
C GLY A 236 -1.27 25.99 -6.95
N LYS A 237 -0.74 25.41 -5.87
CA LYS A 237 -1.44 24.45 -4.99
C LYS A 237 -1.69 25.04 -3.60
N PRO A 238 -2.61 24.42 -2.81
CA PRO A 238 -3.63 23.47 -3.26
C PRO A 238 -4.72 24.16 -4.10
N TYR A 239 -5.52 23.38 -4.82
CA TYR A 239 -6.61 23.91 -5.64
C TYR A 239 -7.87 24.20 -4.81
N LEU A 240 -8.17 23.39 -3.80
CA LEU A 240 -9.30 23.55 -2.90
C LEU A 240 -9.14 24.78 -1.98
N ASP A 241 -10.25 25.37 -1.56
CA ASP A 241 -10.27 26.38 -0.49
C ASP A 241 -10.11 25.75 0.90
N GLY A 242 -10.50 24.47 1.03
CA GLY A 242 -10.40 23.73 2.27
C GLY A 242 -10.96 22.32 2.15
N TYR A 243 -10.98 21.63 3.28
CA TYR A 243 -11.65 20.35 3.41
C TYR A 243 -12.38 20.24 4.74
N ARG A 244 -13.39 19.38 4.79
CA ARG A 244 -14.13 19.01 5.98
C ARG A 244 -14.29 17.49 6.02
N THR A 245 -13.81 16.87 7.07
CA THR A 245 -13.96 15.44 7.31
C THR A 245 -15.08 15.22 8.31
N GLU A 246 -16.08 14.41 7.98
CA GLU A 246 -17.13 14.01 8.90
C GLU A 246 -16.79 12.67 9.57
N PHE A 247 -16.97 12.58 10.88
CA PHE A 247 -16.79 11.34 11.65
C PHE A 247 -18.11 10.58 11.67
N ILE A 248 -18.31 9.71 10.67
CA ILE A 248 -19.55 8.94 10.50
C ILE A 248 -19.24 7.48 10.19
N SER A 249 -20.12 6.57 10.65
CA SER A 249 -19.97 5.14 10.39
C SER A 249 -19.99 4.81 8.89
N GLU A 250 -19.45 3.64 8.53
CA GLU A 250 -19.43 3.15 7.13
C GLU A 250 -20.83 3.17 6.50
N THR A 251 -21.86 2.67 7.20
CA THR A 251 -23.26 2.70 6.73
C THR A 251 -23.79 4.13 6.52
N ALA A 252 -23.41 5.07 7.39
CA ALA A 252 -23.80 6.47 7.22
C ALA A 252 -23.03 7.13 6.06
N ALA A 253 -21.81 6.71 5.80
CA ALA A 253 -20.99 7.19 4.67
C ALA A 253 -21.61 6.79 3.32
N VAL A 254 -22.17 5.57 3.18
CA VAL A 254 -22.91 5.13 1.98
C VAL A 254 -24.05 6.13 1.67
N LYS A 255 -24.92 6.39 2.64
CA LYS A 255 -26.05 7.34 2.47
C LYS A 255 -25.59 8.78 2.23
N ALA A 256 -24.50 9.18 2.86
CA ALA A 256 -23.93 10.50 2.67
C ALA A 256 -23.35 10.67 1.23
N MET A 257 -22.77 9.61 0.67
CA MET A 257 -22.28 9.57 -0.70
C MET A 257 -23.43 9.61 -1.71
N GLU A 258 -24.46 8.79 -1.51
CA GLU A 258 -25.66 8.77 -2.36
C GLU A 258 -26.35 10.14 -2.45
N SER A 259 -26.48 10.82 -1.31
CA SER A 259 -27.07 12.16 -1.25
C SER A 259 -26.16 13.28 -1.73
N GLY A 260 -24.86 13.00 -1.93
CA GLY A 260 -23.85 14.00 -2.28
C GLY A 260 -23.42 14.89 -1.10
N ARG A 261 -23.73 14.50 0.16
CA ARG A 261 -23.27 15.21 1.36
C ARG A 261 -21.77 15.10 1.53
N ILE A 262 -21.17 13.95 1.18
CA ILE A 262 -19.73 13.75 1.06
C ILE A 262 -19.36 13.45 -0.39
N MET A 263 -18.10 13.71 -0.75
CA MET A 263 -17.58 13.49 -2.09
C MET A 263 -16.57 12.33 -2.15
N ALA A 264 -16.06 11.87 -1.01
CA ALA A 264 -15.09 10.79 -0.95
C ALA A 264 -15.11 10.08 0.42
N GLN A 265 -14.64 8.83 0.41
CA GLN A 265 -14.17 8.09 1.56
C GLN A 265 -12.95 7.28 1.08
N PHE A 266 -11.80 7.50 1.72
CA PHE A 266 -10.50 7.06 1.16
C PHE A 266 -10.09 5.65 1.54
N ARG A 267 -10.85 4.92 2.37
CA ARG A 267 -10.50 3.57 2.77
C ARG A 267 -10.91 2.55 1.71
N SER A 268 -12.13 2.06 1.79
CA SER A 268 -12.74 1.11 0.85
C SER A 268 -14.22 0.92 1.17
N PHE A 269 -15.00 0.53 0.19
CA PHE A 269 -16.35 0.02 0.34
C PHE A 269 -16.40 -1.46 -0.02
N THR A 270 -17.39 -2.18 0.48
CA THR A 270 -17.67 -3.54 0.02
C THR A 270 -18.31 -3.53 -1.37
N PRO A 271 -18.26 -4.64 -2.13
CA PRO A 271 -18.96 -4.72 -3.42
C PRO A 271 -20.46 -4.42 -3.32
N SER A 272 -21.12 -4.88 -2.26
CA SER A 272 -22.54 -4.62 -2.03
C SER A 272 -22.83 -3.13 -1.82
N GLU A 273 -22.04 -2.44 -1.01
CA GLU A 273 -22.19 -1.00 -0.78
C GLU A 273 -21.92 -0.20 -2.06
N ARG A 274 -20.91 -0.59 -2.85
CA ARG A 274 -20.66 0.01 -4.17
C ARG A 274 -21.87 -0.13 -5.09
N ASP A 275 -22.45 -1.34 -5.17
CA ASP A 275 -23.58 -1.62 -6.06
C ASP A 275 -24.81 -0.80 -5.65
N GLU A 276 -25.10 -0.70 -4.34
CA GLU A 276 -26.15 0.16 -3.80
C GLU A 276 -25.94 1.63 -4.17
N MET A 277 -24.75 2.16 -3.96
CA MET A 277 -24.43 3.56 -4.30
C MET A 277 -24.52 3.83 -5.80
N VAL A 278 -24.03 2.92 -6.64
CA VAL A 278 -24.07 3.08 -8.11
C VAL A 278 -25.51 2.98 -8.64
N GLU A 279 -26.33 2.10 -8.10
CA GLU A 279 -27.75 1.99 -8.45
C GLU A 279 -28.50 3.29 -8.14
N MET A 280 -28.25 3.90 -6.99
CA MET A 280 -28.94 5.11 -6.54
C MET A 280 -28.42 6.40 -7.17
N ALA A 281 -27.12 6.50 -7.39
CA ALA A 281 -26.48 7.75 -7.81
C ALA A 281 -26.02 7.76 -9.28
N GLY A 282 -25.85 6.60 -9.90
CA GLY A 282 -25.48 6.44 -11.31
C GLY A 282 -24.17 7.14 -11.67
N ASN A 283 -24.18 7.91 -12.75
CA ASN A 283 -23.01 8.61 -13.27
C ASN A 283 -22.50 9.79 -12.42
N ARG A 284 -23.15 10.08 -11.29
CA ARG A 284 -22.64 11.05 -10.32
C ARG A 284 -21.46 10.52 -9.51
N LEU A 285 -21.23 9.22 -9.55
CA LEU A 285 -20.16 8.54 -8.83
C LEU A 285 -19.14 7.94 -9.80
N GLU A 286 -17.92 7.84 -9.35
CA GLU A 286 -16.81 7.16 -10.00
C GLU A 286 -16.27 6.07 -9.08
N VAL A 287 -16.14 4.86 -9.62
CA VAL A 287 -15.62 3.69 -8.91
C VAL A 287 -14.18 3.44 -9.36
N ARG A 288 -13.28 3.33 -8.40
CA ARG A 288 -11.88 2.96 -8.62
C ARG A 288 -11.54 1.75 -7.78
N GLU A 289 -10.86 0.78 -8.34
CA GLU A 289 -10.44 -0.41 -7.61
C GLU A 289 -9.07 -0.93 -8.03
N GLY A 290 -8.42 -1.67 -7.14
CA GLY A 290 -7.15 -2.32 -7.39
C GLY A 290 -6.66 -3.16 -6.20
N PRO A 291 -5.60 -3.96 -6.38
CA PRO A 291 -5.04 -4.73 -5.28
C PRO A 291 -4.57 -3.83 -4.14
N TRP A 292 -4.98 -4.15 -2.90
CA TRP A 292 -4.60 -3.43 -1.68
C TRP A 292 -3.30 -4.01 -1.09
N THR A 293 -2.57 -3.24 -0.30
CA THR A 293 -1.39 -3.69 0.47
C THR A 293 -1.77 -4.55 1.68
N SER A 294 -2.87 -5.27 1.59
CA SER A 294 -3.39 -6.10 2.67
C SER A 294 -3.85 -7.46 2.16
N TYR A 295 -3.65 -8.49 2.95
CA TYR A 295 -4.20 -9.83 2.70
C TYR A 295 -4.59 -10.53 3.98
N VAL A 296 -5.51 -11.47 3.88
CA VAL A 296 -5.78 -12.40 4.97
C VAL A 296 -4.77 -13.53 4.91
N ALA A 297 -4.16 -13.81 6.06
CA ALA A 297 -3.25 -14.92 6.25
C ALA A 297 -3.87 -15.98 7.18
N LEU A 298 -3.38 -17.21 7.06
CA LEU A 298 -3.63 -18.29 7.98
C LEU A 298 -2.32 -18.62 8.70
N ALA A 299 -2.28 -18.42 10.00
CA ALA A 299 -1.13 -18.72 10.86
C ALA A 299 -1.37 -20.03 11.62
N PHE A 300 -0.35 -20.90 11.67
CA PHE A 300 -0.35 -22.10 12.48
C PHE A 300 0.63 -21.94 13.64
N ASN A 301 0.22 -22.33 14.84
CA ASN A 301 1.12 -22.29 15.98
C ASN A 301 2.15 -23.43 15.90
N THR A 302 3.33 -23.13 15.39
CA THR A 302 4.39 -24.14 15.16
C THR A 302 5.02 -24.67 16.43
N THR A 303 4.72 -24.09 17.59
CA THR A 303 5.27 -24.53 18.88
C THR A 303 4.49 -25.68 19.49
N GLN A 304 3.37 -26.09 18.90
CA GLN A 304 2.45 -27.10 19.43
C GLN A 304 2.15 -28.21 18.42
N PRO A 305 2.07 -29.50 18.87
CA PRO A 305 1.56 -30.58 18.05
C PRO A 305 0.06 -30.32 17.70
N PRO A 306 -0.38 -30.74 16.49
CA PRO A 306 0.45 -31.35 15.43
C PRO A 306 1.07 -30.32 14.49
N PHE A 307 0.97 -29.00 14.75
CA PHE A 307 1.41 -27.94 13.87
C PHE A 307 2.92 -27.69 13.92
N ASN A 308 3.66 -28.32 14.84
CA ASN A 308 5.10 -28.38 14.81
C ASN A 308 5.63 -29.25 13.63
N ASP A 309 4.80 -30.11 13.03
CA ASP A 309 5.12 -30.86 11.83
C ASP A 309 4.74 -30.08 10.56
N ALA A 310 5.71 -29.73 9.73
CA ALA A 310 5.49 -29.00 8.48
C ALA A 310 4.57 -29.75 7.49
N ARG A 311 4.51 -31.09 7.53
CA ARG A 311 3.64 -31.89 6.67
C ARG A 311 2.15 -31.59 6.97
N VAL A 312 1.82 -31.43 8.24
CA VAL A 312 0.45 -31.10 8.67
C VAL A 312 0.07 -29.70 8.19
N ARG A 313 0.92 -28.71 8.41
CA ARG A 313 0.68 -27.33 7.98
C ARG A 313 0.55 -27.23 6.45
N ARG A 314 1.44 -27.90 5.74
CA ARG A 314 1.42 -27.98 4.27
C ARG A 314 0.13 -28.64 3.76
N ALA A 315 -0.32 -29.72 4.39
CA ALA A 315 -1.57 -30.39 4.04
C ALA A 315 -2.78 -29.43 4.19
N LEU A 316 -2.84 -28.69 5.30
CA LEU A 316 -3.91 -27.73 5.53
C LEU A 316 -3.88 -26.54 4.54
N SER A 317 -2.68 -26.11 4.10
CA SER A 317 -2.54 -25.10 3.04
C SER A 317 -2.95 -25.62 1.65
N LEU A 318 -2.57 -26.86 1.30
CA LEU A 318 -2.90 -27.51 0.03
C LEU A 318 -4.40 -27.78 -0.14
N ALA A 319 -5.14 -27.92 0.96
CA ALA A 319 -6.59 -28.13 0.94
C ALA A 319 -7.36 -26.93 0.40
N ILE A 320 -6.78 -25.72 0.46
CA ILE A 320 -7.45 -24.46 0.19
C ILE A 320 -7.44 -24.14 -1.29
N ASP A 321 -8.59 -24.13 -1.93
CA ASP A 321 -8.78 -23.66 -3.30
C ASP A 321 -8.80 -22.14 -3.35
N ARG A 322 -7.63 -21.52 -3.49
CA ARG A 322 -7.50 -20.07 -3.57
C ARG A 322 -8.11 -19.51 -4.84
N TRP A 323 -8.01 -20.21 -5.96
CA TRP A 323 -8.52 -19.76 -7.25
C TRP A 323 -10.04 -19.85 -7.33
N GLY A 324 -10.64 -20.98 -6.94
CA GLY A 324 -12.09 -21.15 -6.89
C GLY A 324 -12.74 -20.32 -5.76
N GLY A 325 -12.03 -20.10 -4.66
CA GLY A 325 -12.53 -19.30 -3.53
C GLY A 325 -12.64 -17.81 -3.82
N THR A 326 -11.87 -17.27 -4.76
CA THR A 326 -11.91 -15.83 -5.07
C THR A 326 -13.26 -15.37 -5.55
N GLU A 327 -13.94 -16.15 -6.41
CA GLU A 327 -15.24 -15.75 -6.98
C GLU A 327 -16.31 -15.61 -5.90
N ALA A 328 -16.38 -16.58 -4.99
CA ALA A 328 -17.36 -16.56 -3.90
C ALA A 328 -17.09 -15.43 -2.89
N LEU A 329 -15.83 -15.18 -2.53
CA LEU A 329 -15.45 -14.20 -1.52
C LEU A 329 -15.40 -12.77 -2.08
N ALA A 330 -15.03 -12.59 -3.36
CA ALA A 330 -14.90 -11.27 -3.97
C ALA A 330 -16.24 -10.53 -4.11
N ASN A 331 -17.35 -11.24 -4.18
CA ASN A 331 -18.68 -10.63 -4.29
C ASN A 331 -19.25 -10.15 -2.94
N THR A 332 -18.74 -10.65 -1.84
CA THR A 332 -19.26 -10.37 -0.50
C THR A 332 -18.23 -9.72 0.43
N THR A 333 -16.96 -9.72 0.03
CA THR A 333 -15.86 -9.22 0.86
C THR A 333 -14.85 -8.43 0.02
N PHE A 334 -13.77 -7.98 0.66
CA PHE A 334 -12.60 -7.39 -0.03
C PHE A 334 -11.65 -8.43 -0.64
N LEU A 335 -11.85 -9.74 -0.43
CA LEU A 335 -10.91 -10.80 -0.81
C LEU A 335 -11.08 -11.15 -2.29
N LYS A 336 -10.16 -10.71 -3.13
CA LYS A 336 -10.32 -10.81 -4.60
C LYS A 336 -9.13 -11.42 -5.31
N TYR A 337 -7.90 -11.23 -4.82
CA TYR A 337 -6.73 -11.58 -5.62
C TYR A 337 -5.95 -12.75 -5.01
N VAL A 338 -5.54 -13.69 -5.87
CA VAL A 338 -4.55 -14.71 -5.51
C VAL A 338 -3.16 -14.14 -5.68
N GLY A 339 -2.32 -14.30 -4.68
CA GLY A 339 -0.94 -13.83 -4.69
C GLY A 339 -0.11 -14.53 -3.63
N GLY A 340 1.20 -14.46 -3.80
CA GLY A 340 2.14 -14.94 -2.79
C GLY A 340 2.31 -13.94 -1.64
N LEU A 341 3.57 -13.77 -1.18
CA LEU A 341 3.87 -12.88 -0.05
C LEU A 341 3.99 -11.41 -0.48
N MET A 342 4.17 -11.14 -1.77
CA MET A 342 4.20 -9.80 -2.32
C MET A 342 2.87 -9.50 -3.04
N ARG A 343 2.41 -8.25 -2.94
CA ARG A 343 1.13 -7.82 -3.52
C ARG A 343 1.06 -8.10 -5.02
N PRO A 344 -0.02 -8.75 -5.50
CA PRO A 344 -0.23 -8.99 -6.93
C PRO A 344 -0.12 -7.69 -7.73
N GLY A 345 0.66 -7.72 -8.81
CA GLY A 345 0.93 -6.55 -9.66
C GLY A 345 2.03 -5.62 -9.16
N SER A 346 2.63 -5.85 -7.99
CA SER A 346 3.86 -5.14 -7.60
C SER A 346 5.07 -5.67 -8.35
N ALA A 347 6.13 -4.85 -8.45
CA ALA A 347 7.36 -5.22 -9.15
C ALA A 347 8.07 -6.45 -8.54
N MET A 348 7.88 -6.70 -7.23
CA MET A 348 8.48 -7.82 -6.51
C MET A 348 7.60 -9.07 -6.46
N ALA A 349 6.34 -8.98 -6.93
CA ALA A 349 5.42 -10.11 -6.91
C ALA A 349 5.90 -11.26 -7.81
N THR A 350 5.69 -12.48 -7.35
CA THR A 350 5.89 -13.67 -8.17
C THR A 350 4.83 -13.71 -9.27
N PRO A 351 5.21 -13.83 -10.55
CA PRO A 351 4.28 -13.94 -11.65
C PRO A 351 3.35 -15.16 -11.49
N GLU A 352 2.09 -15.04 -11.97
CA GLU A 352 1.11 -16.13 -11.87
C GLU A 352 1.64 -17.46 -12.42
N ALA A 353 2.32 -17.43 -13.57
CA ALA A 353 2.87 -18.63 -14.20
C ALA A 353 3.88 -19.38 -13.30
N GLU A 354 4.60 -18.68 -12.43
CA GLU A 354 5.48 -19.28 -11.43
C GLU A 354 4.71 -19.64 -10.15
N LEU A 355 3.81 -18.76 -9.70
CA LEU A 355 3.02 -18.94 -8.50
C LEU A 355 2.21 -20.24 -8.51
N VAL A 356 1.58 -20.59 -9.64
CA VAL A 356 0.80 -21.84 -9.77
C VAL A 356 1.63 -23.12 -9.60
N THR A 357 2.96 -23.02 -9.64
CA THR A 357 3.87 -24.15 -9.39
C THR A 357 4.24 -24.30 -7.91
N MET A 358 3.88 -23.33 -7.08
CA MET A 358 4.19 -23.35 -5.64
C MET A 358 3.15 -24.14 -4.85
N PRO A 359 3.54 -24.77 -3.72
CA PRO A 359 2.59 -25.48 -2.85
C PRO A 359 1.42 -24.58 -2.41
N GLY A 360 0.19 -25.04 -2.58
CA GLY A 360 -1.03 -24.33 -2.20
C GLY A 360 -1.56 -23.34 -3.24
N PHE A 361 -0.86 -23.17 -4.39
CA PHE A 361 -1.29 -22.27 -5.46
C PHE A 361 -1.62 -22.97 -6.78
N SER A 362 -1.55 -24.31 -6.83
CA SER A 362 -1.97 -25.08 -8.01
C SER A 362 -3.45 -24.83 -8.34
N ARG A 363 -3.77 -24.75 -9.64
CA ARG A 363 -5.15 -24.72 -10.11
C ARG A 363 -5.82 -26.11 -10.09
N ASP A 364 -5.05 -27.19 -10.01
CA ASP A 364 -5.56 -28.55 -9.79
C ASP A 364 -5.77 -28.80 -8.30
N ILE A 365 -6.93 -28.37 -7.82
CA ILE A 365 -7.30 -28.55 -6.41
C ILE A 365 -7.53 -30.03 -6.05
N ALA A 366 -7.93 -30.87 -7.00
CA ALA A 366 -8.15 -32.28 -6.74
C ALA A 366 -6.81 -32.99 -6.45
N ALA A 367 -5.78 -32.75 -7.25
CA ALA A 367 -4.43 -33.22 -7.00
C ALA A 367 -3.85 -32.65 -5.69
N SER A 368 -4.07 -31.37 -5.41
CA SER A 368 -3.61 -30.71 -4.18
C SER A 368 -4.23 -31.33 -2.94
N ARG A 369 -5.54 -31.62 -2.95
CA ARG A 369 -6.24 -32.29 -1.85
C ARG A 369 -5.84 -33.76 -1.68
N ALA A 370 -5.55 -34.47 -2.78
CA ALA A 370 -5.01 -35.84 -2.70
C ALA A 370 -3.65 -35.84 -2.00
N GLU A 371 -2.78 -34.91 -2.36
CA GLU A 371 -1.47 -34.73 -1.71
C GLU A 371 -1.61 -34.31 -0.23
N ALA A 372 -2.56 -33.43 0.09
CA ALA A 372 -2.86 -33.06 1.48
C ALA A 372 -3.22 -34.27 2.34
N LYS A 373 -4.11 -35.16 1.84
CA LYS A 373 -4.48 -36.40 2.54
C LYS A 373 -3.28 -37.34 2.72
N ARG A 374 -2.40 -37.45 1.70
CA ARG A 374 -1.19 -38.23 1.78
C ARG A 374 -0.24 -37.72 2.86
N LEU A 375 -0.02 -36.40 2.93
CA LEU A 375 0.84 -35.77 3.94
C LEU A 375 0.31 -35.96 5.37
N LEU A 376 -1.02 -35.86 5.59
CA LEU A 376 -1.62 -36.15 6.90
C LEU A 376 -1.41 -37.61 7.30
N ALA A 377 -1.58 -38.55 6.38
CA ALA A 377 -1.34 -39.98 6.64
C ALA A 377 0.14 -40.25 6.97
N GLU A 378 1.09 -39.65 6.23
CA GLU A 378 2.53 -39.76 6.51
C GLU A 378 2.95 -39.14 7.82
N ALA A 379 2.24 -38.09 8.27
CA ALA A 379 2.43 -37.49 9.59
C ALA A 379 1.79 -38.33 10.72
N GLY A 380 1.08 -39.41 10.38
CA GLY A 380 0.36 -40.23 11.36
C GLY A 380 -0.86 -39.53 11.96
N VAL A 381 -1.37 -38.50 11.31
CA VAL A 381 -2.48 -37.69 11.83
C VAL A 381 -3.79 -38.20 11.22
N THR A 382 -4.63 -38.76 12.08
CA THR A 382 -5.99 -39.20 11.72
C THR A 382 -7.02 -38.42 12.53
N ASN A 383 -8.19 -38.12 11.92
CA ASN A 383 -9.28 -37.39 12.59
C ASN A 383 -8.84 -36.04 13.21
N LEU A 384 -8.07 -35.27 12.48
CA LEU A 384 -7.59 -33.97 12.94
C LEU A 384 -8.76 -33.03 13.27
N GLU A 385 -8.74 -32.49 14.47
CA GLU A 385 -9.62 -31.41 14.91
C GLU A 385 -8.80 -30.13 15.10
N VAL A 386 -9.28 -29.01 14.55
CA VAL A 386 -8.58 -27.71 14.59
C VAL A 386 -9.48 -26.63 15.09
N THR A 387 -9.09 -25.92 16.14
CA THR A 387 -9.70 -24.64 16.50
C THR A 387 -9.10 -23.53 15.65
N LEU A 388 -9.93 -22.87 14.84
CA LEU A 388 -9.55 -21.71 14.04
C LEU A 388 -9.98 -20.44 14.78
N THR A 389 -9.02 -19.78 15.39
CA THR A 389 -9.22 -18.54 16.16
C THR A 389 -9.37 -17.35 15.21
N ASN A 390 -10.40 -16.53 15.41
CA ASN A 390 -10.72 -15.39 14.55
C ASN A 390 -11.39 -14.28 15.38
N ARG A 391 -11.60 -13.11 14.79
CA ARG A 391 -12.22 -11.96 15.45
C ARG A 391 -13.69 -11.81 15.04
N LYS A 392 -14.54 -11.36 15.99
CA LYS A 392 -15.99 -11.14 15.79
C LYS A 392 -16.36 -9.67 15.57
N ASP A 393 -15.54 -8.74 16.07
CA ASP A 393 -15.86 -7.29 16.08
C ASP A 393 -15.70 -6.64 14.70
N VAL A 394 -14.96 -7.28 13.80
CA VAL A 394 -14.77 -6.87 12.42
C VAL A 394 -15.17 -8.05 11.53
N PRO A 395 -16.46 -8.20 11.24
CA PRO A 395 -16.95 -9.41 10.59
C PRO A 395 -16.42 -9.59 9.15
N VAL A 396 -16.29 -8.51 8.39
CA VAL A 396 -15.78 -8.55 7.01
C VAL A 396 -14.34 -8.05 6.98
N PRO A 397 -13.41 -8.78 6.33
CA PRO A 397 -13.57 -10.04 5.59
C PRO A 397 -13.33 -11.31 6.42
N TYR A 398 -13.12 -11.19 7.73
CA TYR A 398 -12.55 -12.25 8.57
C TYR A 398 -13.51 -13.42 8.83
N GLY A 399 -14.79 -13.15 9.10
CA GLY A 399 -15.80 -14.18 9.28
C GLY A 399 -15.91 -15.09 8.05
N PRO A 400 -16.22 -14.54 6.86
CA PRO A 400 -16.26 -15.33 5.62
C PRO A 400 -14.96 -16.05 5.29
N ALA A 401 -13.80 -15.46 5.57
CA ALA A 401 -12.51 -16.11 5.37
C ALA A 401 -12.35 -17.36 6.26
N GLY A 402 -12.73 -17.27 7.53
CA GLY A 402 -12.70 -18.41 8.47
C GLY A 402 -13.65 -19.53 8.05
N GLU A 403 -14.87 -19.19 7.68
CA GLU A 403 -15.88 -20.14 7.19
C GLU A 403 -15.38 -20.85 5.90
N PHE A 404 -14.80 -20.09 4.98
CA PHE A 404 -14.19 -20.63 3.77
C PHE A 404 -13.08 -21.63 4.10
N VAL A 405 -12.12 -21.28 4.96
CA VAL A 405 -11.02 -22.17 5.36
C VAL A 405 -11.56 -23.46 5.97
N LEU A 406 -12.51 -23.38 6.88
CA LEU A 406 -13.13 -24.54 7.53
C LEU A 406 -13.86 -25.44 6.52
N ALA A 407 -14.53 -24.87 5.52
CA ALA A 407 -15.14 -25.62 4.44
C ALA A 407 -14.11 -26.39 3.60
N GLN A 408 -12.98 -25.73 3.26
CA GLN A 408 -11.90 -26.37 2.50
C GLN A 408 -11.23 -27.53 3.27
N TRP A 409 -11.03 -27.39 4.58
CA TRP A 409 -10.45 -28.44 5.41
C TRP A 409 -11.34 -29.67 5.54
N ARG A 410 -12.67 -29.50 5.53
CA ARG A 410 -13.63 -30.64 5.50
C ARG A 410 -13.45 -31.53 4.28
N GLU A 411 -13.02 -31.00 3.13
CA GLU A 411 -12.77 -31.76 1.91
C GLU A 411 -11.61 -32.76 2.03
N ILE A 412 -10.74 -32.56 3.01
CA ILE A 412 -9.63 -33.48 3.31
C ILE A 412 -9.87 -34.28 4.61
N GLY A 413 -11.08 -34.22 5.18
CA GLY A 413 -11.46 -34.97 6.38
C GLY A 413 -11.06 -34.31 7.71
N VAL A 414 -10.65 -33.05 7.69
CA VAL A 414 -10.32 -32.28 8.92
C VAL A 414 -11.56 -31.59 9.45
N ARG A 415 -11.81 -31.74 10.75
CA ARG A 415 -12.90 -31.05 11.45
C ARG A 415 -12.38 -29.77 12.09
N GLY A 416 -13.02 -28.65 11.78
CA GLY A 416 -12.65 -27.35 12.35
C GLY A 416 -13.76 -26.73 13.17
N THR A 417 -13.39 -26.05 14.26
CA THR A 417 -14.26 -25.21 15.08
C THR A 417 -13.87 -23.74 14.89
N HIS A 418 -14.83 -22.86 14.61
CA HIS A 418 -14.62 -21.43 14.47
C HIS A 418 -14.73 -20.76 15.83
N GLU A 419 -13.60 -20.38 16.43
CA GLU A 419 -13.54 -19.63 17.68
C GLU A 419 -13.53 -18.13 17.39
N LEU A 420 -14.57 -17.41 17.82
CA LEU A 420 -14.75 -15.98 17.59
C LEU A 420 -14.48 -15.19 18.87
N LEU A 421 -13.39 -14.44 18.90
CA LEU A 421 -12.94 -13.59 20.00
C LEU A 421 -13.18 -12.09 19.69
N SER A 422 -13.21 -11.24 20.73
CA SER A 422 -13.05 -9.80 20.47
C SER A 422 -11.67 -9.51 19.84
N THR A 423 -11.53 -8.43 19.09
CA THR A 423 -10.24 -8.06 18.46
C THR A 423 -9.11 -7.99 19.49
N LYS A 424 -9.38 -7.48 20.69
CA LYS A 424 -8.40 -7.41 21.79
C LYS A 424 -8.00 -8.80 22.29
N GLU A 425 -8.95 -9.71 22.48
CA GLU A 425 -8.68 -11.09 22.92
C GLU A 425 -7.94 -11.87 21.82
N TRP A 426 -8.37 -11.72 20.56
CA TRP A 426 -7.73 -12.33 19.40
C TRP A 426 -6.24 -11.89 19.30
N GLN A 427 -5.97 -10.58 19.37
CA GLN A 427 -4.62 -10.06 19.33
C GLN A 427 -3.78 -10.63 20.50
N ALA A 428 -4.30 -10.62 21.71
CA ALA A 428 -3.61 -11.19 22.87
C ALA A 428 -3.38 -12.71 22.74
N ALA A 429 -4.27 -13.44 22.07
CA ALA A 429 -4.08 -14.86 21.78
C ALA A 429 -2.91 -15.10 20.82
N LEU A 430 -2.83 -14.31 19.73
CA LEU A 430 -1.74 -14.39 18.75
C LEU A 430 -0.39 -14.03 19.37
N GLU A 431 -0.31 -12.90 20.07
CA GLU A 431 0.92 -12.43 20.73
C GLU A 431 1.48 -13.43 21.75
N LYS A 432 0.58 -14.12 22.48
CA LYS A 432 0.93 -15.09 23.53
C LYS A 432 1.03 -16.54 23.02
N GLY A 433 0.83 -16.78 21.72
CA GLY A 433 0.82 -18.13 21.14
C GLY A 433 -0.29 -19.02 21.71
N LYS A 434 -1.45 -18.46 22.08
CA LYS A 434 -2.60 -19.20 22.63
C LYS A 434 -3.66 -19.46 21.56
N PHE A 435 -3.28 -20.15 20.52
CA PHE A 435 -4.15 -20.58 19.42
C PHE A 435 -3.55 -21.84 18.78
N ALA A 436 -4.36 -22.58 18.03
CA ALA A 436 -3.92 -23.72 17.22
C ALA A 436 -3.66 -23.27 15.76
N ALA A 437 -4.69 -22.75 15.11
CA ALA A 437 -4.62 -22.02 13.86
C ALA A 437 -5.41 -20.71 14.00
N ALA A 438 -5.01 -19.67 13.29
CA ALA A 438 -5.69 -18.38 13.37
C ALA A 438 -5.80 -17.71 12.01
N ILE A 439 -6.92 -17.02 11.80
CA ILE A 439 -7.03 -16.01 10.73
C ILE A 439 -6.27 -14.78 11.19
N ASP A 440 -5.22 -14.44 10.46
CA ASP A 440 -4.34 -13.29 10.72
C ASP A 440 -4.50 -12.25 9.61
N LEU A 441 -3.96 -11.07 9.83
CA LEU A 441 -3.97 -9.95 8.91
C LEU A 441 -2.54 -9.54 8.57
N ALA A 442 -2.23 -9.45 7.30
CA ALA A 442 -1.13 -8.67 6.79
C ALA A 442 -1.67 -7.35 6.24
N ALA A 443 -1.30 -6.24 6.85
CA ALA A 443 -1.69 -4.91 6.40
C ALA A 443 -0.46 -4.00 6.49
N ASP A 444 0.07 -3.66 5.33
CA ASP A 444 1.29 -2.89 5.22
C ASP A 444 0.98 -1.50 4.66
N TYR A 445 1.77 -0.50 5.02
CA TYR A 445 1.50 0.87 4.61
C TYR A 445 2.12 1.23 3.25
N PHE A 446 3.05 0.40 2.73
CA PHE A 446 3.49 0.41 1.33
C PHE A 446 4.13 -0.94 0.93
N ASP A 447 4.36 -1.13 -0.36
CA ASP A 447 4.95 -2.35 -0.91
C ASP A 447 6.48 -2.31 -0.78
N ASP A 448 7.04 -2.96 0.23
CA ASP A 448 8.46 -3.28 0.29
C ASP A 448 8.67 -4.65 0.94
N PRO A 449 9.55 -5.51 0.39
CA PRO A 449 9.83 -6.82 0.96
C PRO A 449 10.26 -6.78 2.42
N THR A 450 10.98 -5.76 2.86
CA THR A 450 11.45 -5.65 4.26
C THR A 450 10.27 -5.58 5.22
N ILE A 451 9.18 -4.90 4.84
CA ILE A 451 7.96 -4.82 5.65
C ILE A 451 7.12 -6.09 5.49
N ASN A 452 6.86 -6.49 4.24
CA ASN A 452 5.94 -7.60 3.95
C ASN A 452 6.44 -8.94 4.50
N LEU A 453 7.77 -9.18 4.48
CA LEU A 453 8.37 -10.45 4.88
C LEU A 453 8.69 -10.53 6.38
N ALA A 454 8.67 -9.43 7.12
CA ALA A 454 9.05 -9.39 8.54
C ALA A 454 8.25 -10.39 9.41
N ARG A 455 7.00 -10.68 9.07
CA ARG A 455 6.14 -11.65 9.78
C ARG A 455 6.55 -13.11 9.63
N TYR A 456 7.45 -13.42 8.70
CA TYR A 456 7.98 -14.77 8.44
C TYR A 456 9.38 -14.98 9.03
N VAL A 457 10.01 -13.92 9.50
CA VAL A 457 11.31 -13.94 10.18
C VAL A 457 11.15 -14.60 11.55
N SER A 458 12.14 -15.32 12.01
CA SER A 458 12.12 -16.06 13.27
C SER A 458 11.58 -15.23 14.44
N ARG A 459 10.78 -15.83 15.31
CA ARG A 459 10.07 -15.16 16.40
C ARG A 459 10.96 -14.32 17.32
N ASP A 460 12.18 -14.76 17.54
CA ASP A 460 13.19 -14.05 18.36
C ASP A 460 13.74 -12.78 17.68
N LEU A 461 13.56 -12.66 16.36
CA LEU A 461 13.96 -11.49 15.56
C LEU A 461 12.78 -10.60 15.18
N SER A 462 11.56 -11.16 15.10
CA SER A 462 10.36 -10.43 14.71
C SER A 462 9.14 -10.75 15.58
N PRO A 463 8.63 -9.77 16.33
CA PRO A 463 7.40 -9.94 17.10
C PRO A 463 6.16 -10.13 16.23
N SER A 464 6.24 -9.80 14.94
CA SER A 464 5.15 -9.99 13.98
C SER A 464 4.96 -11.46 13.54
N ASN A 465 5.91 -12.35 13.86
CA ASN A 465 5.77 -13.78 13.61
C ASN A 465 4.86 -14.43 14.67
N HIS A 466 3.57 -14.39 14.45
CA HIS A 466 2.59 -14.99 15.36
C HIS A 466 2.65 -16.54 15.35
N ALA A 467 3.10 -17.15 14.26
CA ALA A 467 3.24 -18.61 14.15
C ALA A 467 4.27 -19.18 15.15
N GLY A 468 5.16 -18.36 15.70
CA GLY A 468 6.19 -18.78 16.65
C GLY A 468 7.31 -19.60 16.04
N SER A 469 7.43 -19.61 14.71
CA SER A 469 8.45 -20.38 13.98
C SER A 469 9.85 -19.78 14.16
N THR A 470 10.85 -20.64 14.02
CA THR A 470 12.27 -20.27 13.91
C THR A 470 12.83 -20.92 12.65
N ASP A 471 13.28 -20.10 11.70
CA ASP A 471 13.85 -20.52 10.44
C ASP A 471 15.03 -19.62 10.05
N ARG A 472 16.24 -20.09 10.32
CA ARG A 472 17.47 -19.31 10.07
C ARG A 472 17.81 -19.15 8.60
N PHE A 473 17.24 -19.97 7.74
CA PHE A 473 17.36 -19.79 6.29
C PHE A 473 16.51 -18.61 5.81
N LEU A 474 15.26 -18.50 6.28
CA LEU A 474 14.43 -17.32 6.03
C LEU A 474 15.06 -16.05 6.61
N ASP A 475 15.64 -16.11 7.82
CA ASP A 475 16.33 -14.97 8.43
C ASP A 475 17.48 -14.48 7.55
N ALA A 476 18.30 -15.39 7.03
CA ALA A 476 19.41 -15.05 6.14
C ALA A 476 18.93 -14.42 4.82
N LEU A 477 17.88 -14.96 4.21
CA LEU A 477 17.27 -14.39 2.99
C LEU A 477 16.66 -13.00 3.28
N TYR A 478 16.00 -12.84 4.43
CA TYR A 478 15.43 -11.54 4.84
C TYR A 478 16.51 -10.47 4.97
N ILE A 479 17.60 -10.77 5.67
CA ILE A 479 18.74 -9.85 5.79
C ILE A 479 19.36 -9.58 4.41
N GLY A 480 19.57 -10.64 3.61
CA GLY A 480 20.16 -10.51 2.27
C GLY A 480 19.36 -9.57 1.36
N GLN A 481 18.02 -9.69 1.33
CA GLN A 481 17.19 -8.79 0.52
C GLN A 481 17.20 -7.36 1.07
N ALA A 482 17.22 -7.19 2.41
CA ALA A 482 17.18 -5.86 3.03
C ALA A 482 18.44 -5.03 2.73
N ILE A 483 19.61 -5.66 2.64
CA ILE A 483 20.88 -4.99 2.35
C ILE A 483 21.26 -4.99 0.86
N SER A 484 20.49 -5.68 -0.01
CA SER A 484 20.81 -5.77 -1.44
C SER A 484 20.68 -4.41 -2.14
N THR A 485 21.70 -4.04 -2.87
CA THR A 485 21.76 -2.80 -3.65
C THR A 485 21.34 -2.98 -5.11
N ASP A 486 21.29 -4.22 -5.60
CA ASP A 486 20.82 -4.58 -6.94
C ASP A 486 19.37 -5.10 -6.90
N THR A 487 18.49 -4.47 -7.67
CA THR A 487 17.05 -4.79 -7.68
C THR A 487 16.77 -6.21 -8.21
N ARG A 488 17.55 -6.72 -9.17
CA ARG A 488 17.35 -8.06 -9.73
C ARG A 488 17.81 -9.13 -8.74
N GLU A 489 18.92 -8.89 -8.07
CA GLU A 489 19.39 -9.78 -6.99
C GLU A 489 18.38 -9.79 -5.84
N ARG A 490 17.92 -8.61 -5.40
CA ARG A 490 16.88 -8.48 -4.37
C ARG A 490 15.62 -9.27 -4.73
N MET A 491 15.15 -9.12 -5.97
CA MET A 491 13.97 -9.85 -6.46
C MET A 491 14.16 -11.37 -6.41
N LYS A 492 15.36 -11.87 -6.79
CA LYS A 492 15.67 -13.30 -6.70
C LYS A 492 15.62 -13.79 -5.25
N ILE A 493 16.25 -13.06 -4.32
CA ILE A 493 16.24 -13.40 -2.89
C ILE A 493 14.81 -13.43 -2.35
N VAL A 494 13.98 -12.44 -2.70
CA VAL A 494 12.56 -12.36 -2.31
C VAL A 494 11.76 -13.57 -2.82
N ARG A 495 12.00 -14.02 -4.05
CA ARG A 495 11.34 -15.23 -4.59
C ARG A 495 11.81 -16.51 -3.93
N ASP A 496 13.10 -16.63 -3.64
CA ASP A 496 13.65 -17.79 -2.90
C ASP A 496 13.05 -17.82 -1.48
N PHE A 497 12.92 -16.65 -0.82
CA PHE A 497 12.24 -16.50 0.46
C PHE A 497 10.78 -16.97 0.38
N GLU A 498 10.02 -16.43 -0.57
CA GLU A 498 8.61 -16.74 -0.75
C GLU A 498 8.39 -18.24 -0.98
N ARG A 499 9.16 -18.86 -1.87
CA ARG A 499 9.07 -20.30 -2.16
C ARG A 499 9.33 -21.15 -0.91
N HIS A 500 10.32 -20.78 -0.11
CA HIS A 500 10.61 -21.47 1.14
C HIS A 500 9.50 -21.29 2.17
N ALA A 501 9.07 -20.05 2.39
CA ALA A 501 8.03 -19.72 3.37
C ALA A 501 6.70 -20.42 3.09
N VAL A 502 6.24 -20.46 1.82
CA VAL A 502 4.99 -21.15 1.46
C VAL A 502 5.14 -22.68 1.54
N THR A 503 6.36 -23.20 1.34
CA THR A 503 6.67 -24.63 1.51
C THR A 503 6.63 -25.04 2.98
N GLU A 504 7.19 -24.23 3.88
CA GLU A 504 7.16 -24.47 5.33
C GLU A 504 5.77 -24.24 5.94
N ALA A 505 4.98 -23.40 5.32
CA ALA A 505 3.57 -23.15 5.64
C ALA A 505 3.31 -22.77 7.11
N SER A 506 4.23 -22.09 7.79
CA SER A 506 4.01 -21.61 9.16
C SER A 506 2.93 -20.52 9.20
N THR A 507 2.99 -19.62 8.24
CA THR A 507 1.96 -18.64 7.89
C THR A 507 1.78 -18.65 6.39
N VAL A 508 0.55 -18.72 5.92
CA VAL A 508 0.26 -18.78 4.48
C VAL A 508 -0.73 -17.70 4.08
N PRO A 509 -0.50 -17.00 2.94
CA PRO A 509 -1.49 -16.06 2.42
C PRO A 509 -2.73 -16.84 1.94
N LEU A 510 -3.89 -16.31 2.26
CA LEU A 510 -5.16 -16.79 1.71
C LEU A 510 -5.48 -16.03 0.43
N LEU A 511 -5.97 -14.80 0.57
CA LEU A 511 -6.32 -13.92 -0.53
C LEU A 511 -5.95 -12.48 -0.19
N TRP A 512 -5.50 -11.74 -1.20
CA TRP A 512 -5.25 -10.31 -1.15
C TRP A 512 -6.54 -9.52 -1.28
N TRP A 513 -6.55 -8.38 -0.62
CA TRP A 513 -7.70 -7.49 -0.61
C TRP A 513 -7.80 -6.69 -1.90
N ASN A 514 -9.04 -6.36 -2.25
CA ASN A 514 -9.39 -5.38 -3.27
C ASN A 514 -9.70 -4.06 -2.58
N ARG A 515 -8.96 -3.02 -2.90
CA ARG A 515 -9.31 -1.67 -2.50
C ARG A 515 -10.33 -1.12 -3.50
N LEU A 516 -11.53 -0.81 -3.02
CA LEU A 516 -12.63 -0.32 -3.82
C LEU A 516 -13.06 1.01 -3.24
N VAL A 517 -12.79 2.10 -3.96
CA VAL A 517 -13.12 3.46 -3.55
C VAL A 517 -14.21 4.01 -4.47
N VAL A 518 -15.27 4.51 -3.86
CA VAL A 518 -16.34 5.24 -4.55
C VAL A 518 -16.20 6.71 -4.18
N SER A 519 -16.24 7.58 -5.16
CA SER A 519 -16.16 9.02 -4.97
C SER A 519 -17.09 9.76 -5.92
N SER A 520 -17.41 11.01 -5.63
CA SER A 520 -18.13 11.87 -6.56
C SER A 520 -17.38 11.97 -7.89
N ALA A 521 -18.10 11.91 -9.01
CA ALA A 521 -17.53 12.14 -10.33
C ALA A 521 -16.93 13.54 -10.50
N LYS A 522 -17.30 14.49 -9.65
CA LYS A 522 -16.72 15.83 -9.57
C LYS A 522 -15.39 15.90 -8.78
N PHE A 523 -15.04 14.86 -8.02
CA PHE A 523 -13.80 14.77 -7.27
C PHE A 523 -12.66 14.33 -8.20
N LYS A 524 -11.72 15.22 -8.46
CA LYS A 524 -10.66 15.05 -9.45
C LYS A 524 -9.27 15.23 -8.84
N GLY A 525 -8.23 14.80 -9.56
CA GLY A 525 -6.82 14.96 -9.16
C GLY A 525 -6.34 13.96 -8.11
N TRP A 526 -7.20 13.07 -7.63
CA TRP A 526 -6.83 12.01 -6.70
C TRP A 526 -6.69 10.66 -7.43
N ASN A 527 -5.58 9.97 -7.19
CA ASN A 527 -5.31 8.65 -7.74
C ASN A 527 -5.45 7.60 -6.65
N ILE A 528 -6.16 6.49 -6.95
CA ILE A 528 -6.15 5.35 -6.05
C ILE A 528 -4.74 4.77 -6.02
N SER A 529 -4.17 4.62 -4.82
CA SER A 529 -2.93 3.88 -4.60
C SER A 529 -3.24 2.53 -3.94
N PRO A 530 -2.34 1.54 -4.00
CA PRO A 530 -2.54 0.29 -3.27
C PRO A 530 -2.61 0.46 -1.75
N SER A 531 -2.15 1.59 -1.22
CA SER A 531 -2.19 1.91 0.21
C SER A 531 -3.19 3.02 0.50
N GLN A 532 -4.03 2.84 1.52
CA GLN A 532 -4.95 3.87 1.98
C GLN A 532 -4.27 5.07 2.66
N TYR A 533 -3.00 4.95 2.97
CA TYR A 533 -2.24 6.01 3.65
C TYR A 533 -1.57 6.99 2.69
N ILE A 534 -1.40 6.61 1.43
CA ILE A 534 -0.68 7.37 0.41
C ILE A 534 -1.64 8.29 -0.36
N GLY A 535 -1.19 9.51 -0.68
CA GLY A 535 -1.96 10.48 -1.46
C GLY A 535 -3.07 11.18 -0.64
N GLN A 536 -2.85 11.34 0.68
CA GLN A 536 -3.81 11.96 1.59
C GLN A 536 -3.50 13.44 1.86
N ASP A 537 -2.46 14.02 1.25
CA ASP A 537 -2.11 15.44 1.40
C ASP A 537 -3.09 16.40 0.70
N LEU A 538 -3.90 15.89 -0.25
CA LEU A 538 -4.93 16.61 -1.00
C LEU A 538 -4.40 17.81 -1.82
N SER A 539 -3.10 17.94 -2.02
CA SER A 539 -2.49 19.10 -2.72
C SER A 539 -2.89 19.18 -4.19
N ASP A 540 -3.10 18.03 -4.84
CA ASP A 540 -3.46 17.89 -6.26
C ASP A 540 -4.97 17.76 -6.51
N VAL A 541 -5.76 17.71 -5.45
CA VAL A 541 -7.21 17.48 -5.52
C VAL A 541 -7.96 18.76 -5.87
N TRP A 542 -9.00 18.63 -6.70
CA TRP A 542 -9.90 19.72 -7.06
C TRP A 542 -11.32 19.21 -7.31
N ILE A 543 -12.29 20.12 -7.32
CA ILE A 543 -13.71 19.83 -7.55
C ILE A 543 -14.11 20.43 -8.87
N GLU A 544 -14.62 19.59 -9.77
CA GLU A 544 -15.21 20.01 -11.05
C GLU A 544 -16.55 20.69 -10.79
N GLN A 545 -16.71 21.93 -11.29
CA GLN A 545 -17.89 22.77 -11.06
C GLN A 545 -19.09 22.40 -11.92
#